data_03718ed39773528d3030ce0aa873aeff
#
_entry.id   03718ed39773528d3030ce0aa873aeff
#
_cell.length_a   1.000
_cell.length_b   1.000
_cell.length_c   1.000
_cell.angle_alpha   90.00
_cell.angle_beta   90.00
_cell.angle_gamma   90.00
#
_symmetry.space_group_name_H-M   'P 1'
#
loop_
_entity.id
_entity.type
_entity.pdbx_description
1 polymer ?
#
loop_
_entity_poly.entity_id
_entity_poly.type
_entity_poly.pdbx_seq_one_letter_code
_entity_poly.pdbx_strand_id
1 'polypeptide(L)'
;MINLPNEFEEKMKALLGDEFEDYIKCYDEPRYYGLRVNTEKISVEDFVKICPFEITPIPWIDNGFYYDGEKISPAKHPYYFAGLYYLQEPSAMTPANRLPVEPGDRVLDVCAAPGGKATELGAKLQNEGVLVANDISSSRARGLLKNLEVFGIGNMLVMSEEPGRLERYFSGYFDKILIDAPCSGEGMFRKDRKMVRAWEEHGPEFFSKLQRSIITQAARMLKPGGMMLYSTCTFDPLENEGTIEYLLGEYPEFEIQEIAGYEGFAPGRPEVTKSKDPDFAKTVRIFPHHMKGEGHYLALLKKSEDAICPSSPVAEQKAKKIPAELEEFFRDVKWDLKSWRLDIHGERVYYMPENLPELKGARFLRSGLLLGELKKTRFEPSQALAMNLKMEEYAHTLNLSSDDNRLMRYLKGETIDVEDLIPAKAKGWHLVCTDGFPLGWGKVTNGTLKNKYLPGWRNQSA
;
A
#
# COMPACT_ATOMS: atom_id res chain seq x y z
N MET A 1 -21.46 2.50 -25.39
CA MET A 1 -22.25 2.17 -24.18
C MET A 1 -21.81 0.82 -23.63
N ILE A 2 -21.56 0.72 -22.34
CA ILE A 2 -21.34 -0.56 -21.64
C ILE A 2 -22.72 -1.20 -21.48
N ASN A 3 -22.87 -2.47 -21.86
CA ASN A 3 -24.09 -3.22 -21.60
C ASN A 3 -24.06 -3.67 -20.14
N LEU A 4 -24.85 -3.02 -19.28
CA LEU A 4 -24.97 -3.36 -17.88
C LEU A 4 -26.04 -4.46 -17.70
N PRO A 5 -25.89 -5.36 -16.70
CA PRO A 5 -26.92 -6.33 -16.37
C PRO A 5 -28.21 -5.64 -15.92
N ASN A 6 -29.37 -6.08 -16.44
CA ASN A 6 -30.66 -5.50 -16.08
C ASN A 6 -30.91 -5.49 -14.57
N GLU A 7 -30.57 -6.59 -13.89
CA GLU A 7 -30.69 -6.73 -12.44
C GLU A 7 -29.89 -5.68 -11.68
N PHE A 8 -28.67 -5.36 -12.16
CA PHE A 8 -27.86 -4.29 -11.62
C PHE A 8 -28.52 -2.91 -11.82
N GLU A 9 -29.04 -2.63 -13.02
CA GLU A 9 -29.72 -1.36 -13.29
C GLU A 9 -30.97 -1.18 -12.43
N GLU A 10 -31.81 -2.22 -12.26
CA GLU A 10 -32.99 -2.18 -11.41
C GLU A 10 -32.61 -1.91 -9.94
N LYS A 11 -31.57 -2.58 -9.44
CA LYS A 11 -31.03 -2.35 -8.10
C LYS A 11 -30.55 -0.91 -7.93
N MET A 12 -29.78 -0.38 -8.89
CA MET A 12 -29.28 0.99 -8.79
C MET A 12 -30.40 2.03 -8.90
N LYS A 13 -31.46 1.79 -9.67
CA LYS A 13 -32.68 2.62 -9.68
C LYS A 13 -33.35 2.65 -8.31
N ALA A 14 -33.48 1.49 -7.67
CA ALA A 14 -34.05 1.41 -6.34
C ALA A 14 -33.15 2.10 -5.27
N LEU A 15 -31.83 2.00 -5.43
CA LEU A 15 -30.85 2.60 -4.52
C LEU A 15 -30.76 4.12 -4.65
N LEU A 16 -30.77 4.65 -5.88
CA LEU A 16 -30.46 6.06 -6.17
C LEU A 16 -31.74 6.92 -6.39
N GLY A 17 -32.87 6.30 -6.73
CA GLY A 17 -34.08 7.06 -7.03
C GLY A 17 -33.88 8.07 -8.15
N ASP A 18 -34.14 9.34 -7.87
CA ASP A 18 -34.05 10.44 -8.85
C ASP A 18 -32.60 10.68 -9.33
N GLU A 19 -31.58 10.27 -8.60
CA GLU A 19 -30.16 10.43 -8.99
C GLU A 19 -29.70 9.38 -10.02
N PHE A 20 -30.51 8.35 -10.32
CA PHE A 20 -30.11 7.25 -11.19
C PHE A 20 -29.72 7.73 -12.61
N GLU A 21 -30.46 8.68 -13.17
CA GLU A 21 -30.17 9.21 -14.51
C GLU A 21 -28.80 9.93 -14.58
N ASP A 22 -28.41 10.64 -13.52
CA ASP A 22 -27.09 11.29 -13.45
C ASP A 22 -25.98 10.26 -13.23
N TYR A 23 -26.23 9.24 -12.43
CA TYR A 23 -25.32 8.12 -12.26
C TYR A 23 -25.01 7.40 -13.58
N ILE A 24 -26.03 7.07 -14.37
CA ILE A 24 -25.87 6.35 -15.66
C ILE A 24 -25.08 7.19 -16.68
N LYS A 25 -25.25 8.51 -16.72
CA LYS A 25 -24.49 9.39 -17.61
C LYS A 25 -22.97 9.28 -17.40
N CYS A 26 -22.51 9.00 -16.17
CA CYS A 26 -21.08 8.82 -15.87
C CYS A 26 -20.42 7.69 -16.65
N TYR A 27 -21.19 6.71 -17.15
CA TYR A 27 -20.64 5.61 -17.95
C TYR A 27 -20.19 6.03 -19.35
N ASP A 28 -20.65 7.16 -19.83
CA ASP A 28 -20.25 7.76 -21.10
C ASP A 28 -19.14 8.82 -20.93
N GLU A 29 -18.76 9.15 -19.69
CA GLU A 29 -17.70 10.11 -19.37
C GLU A 29 -16.29 9.47 -19.40
N PRO A 30 -15.24 10.28 -19.70
CA PRO A 30 -13.86 9.84 -19.58
C PRO A 30 -13.50 9.41 -18.14
N ARG A 31 -12.57 8.49 -18.03
CA ARG A 31 -12.04 8.08 -16.71
C ARG A 31 -11.14 9.15 -16.12
N TYR A 32 -11.11 9.19 -14.80
CA TYR A 32 -10.18 10.02 -14.07
C TYR A 32 -8.92 9.23 -13.71
N TYR A 33 -7.76 9.85 -13.89
CA TYR A 33 -6.47 9.29 -13.56
C TYR A 33 -5.90 10.02 -12.35
N GLY A 34 -5.40 9.24 -11.39
CA GLY A 34 -4.82 9.80 -10.17
C GLY A 34 -3.41 9.30 -9.90
N LEU A 35 -2.61 10.16 -9.30
CA LEU A 35 -1.35 9.83 -8.66
C LEU A 35 -1.40 10.25 -7.20
N ARG A 36 -0.74 9.48 -6.33
CA ARG A 36 -0.64 9.75 -4.90
C ARG A 36 0.81 9.84 -4.49
N VAL A 37 1.19 10.97 -3.89
CA VAL A 37 2.56 11.24 -3.44
C VAL A 37 2.95 10.29 -2.31
N ASN A 38 4.19 9.79 -2.35
CA ASN A 38 4.80 9.01 -1.29
C ASN A 38 5.39 9.94 -0.22
N THR A 39 4.66 10.17 0.84
CA THR A 39 5.05 11.07 1.93
C THR A 39 6.18 10.55 2.82
N GLU A 40 6.57 9.27 2.67
CA GLU A 40 7.80 8.72 3.26
C GLU A 40 9.07 9.31 2.61
N LYS A 41 9.01 9.67 1.32
CA LYS A 41 10.18 10.13 0.56
C LYS A 41 10.23 11.62 0.32
N ILE A 42 9.07 12.28 0.21
CA ILE A 42 8.99 13.69 -0.15
C ILE A 42 7.71 14.31 0.40
N SER A 43 7.76 15.55 0.87
CA SER A 43 6.56 16.29 1.23
C SER A 43 5.70 16.58 -0.01
N VAL A 44 4.40 16.79 0.20
CA VAL A 44 3.48 17.12 -0.90
C VAL A 44 3.88 18.44 -1.56
N GLU A 45 4.24 19.44 -0.74
CA GLU A 45 4.67 20.76 -1.19
C GLU A 45 5.93 20.71 -2.05
N ASP A 46 6.91 19.88 -1.67
CA ASP A 46 8.15 19.73 -2.44
C ASP A 46 7.93 18.90 -3.69
N PHE A 47 7.08 17.88 -3.65
CA PHE A 47 6.71 17.13 -4.84
C PHE A 47 6.06 18.03 -5.90
N VAL A 48 5.14 18.91 -5.52
CA VAL A 48 4.48 19.85 -6.46
C VAL A 48 5.50 20.76 -7.15
N LYS A 49 6.57 21.18 -6.45
CA LYS A 49 7.62 22.05 -7.03
C LYS A 49 8.46 21.34 -8.10
N ILE A 50 8.70 20.02 -7.94
CA ILE A 50 9.53 19.23 -8.85
C ILE A 50 8.74 18.39 -9.85
N CYS A 51 7.41 18.32 -9.71
CA CYS A 51 6.58 17.48 -10.56
C CYS A 51 6.67 17.93 -12.04
N PRO A 52 7.09 17.05 -12.96
CA PRO A 52 7.23 17.40 -14.36
C PRO A 52 5.91 17.41 -15.14
N PHE A 53 4.80 17.12 -14.47
CA PHE A 53 3.48 17.00 -15.05
C PHE A 53 2.56 18.11 -14.55
N GLU A 54 1.59 18.46 -15.38
CA GLU A 54 0.44 19.25 -14.92
C GLU A 54 -0.47 18.35 -14.06
N ILE A 55 -0.65 18.72 -12.80
CA ILE A 55 -1.43 17.99 -11.80
C ILE A 55 -2.43 18.92 -11.11
N THR A 56 -3.58 18.38 -10.72
CA THR A 56 -4.62 19.10 -9.97
C THR A 56 -4.95 18.34 -8.70
N PRO A 57 -5.02 18.97 -7.52
CA PRO A 57 -5.35 18.29 -6.27
C PRO A 57 -6.66 17.51 -6.33
N ILE A 58 -6.68 16.31 -5.73
CA ILE A 58 -7.90 15.58 -5.42
C ILE A 58 -8.43 16.14 -4.09
N PRO A 59 -9.59 16.83 -4.06
CA PRO A 59 -9.96 17.66 -2.91
C PRO A 59 -10.13 16.92 -1.59
N TRP A 60 -10.35 15.61 -1.61
CA TRP A 60 -10.55 14.78 -0.41
C TRP A 60 -9.35 13.87 -0.08
N ILE A 61 -8.23 14.00 -0.81
CA ILE A 61 -7.00 13.23 -0.59
C ILE A 61 -5.82 14.19 -0.49
N ASP A 62 -5.28 14.37 0.71
CA ASP A 62 -4.27 15.39 1.01
C ASP A 62 -2.99 15.28 0.17
N ASN A 63 -2.61 14.06 -0.23
CA ASN A 63 -1.44 13.77 -1.05
C ASN A 63 -1.80 13.22 -2.46
N GLY A 64 -3.07 13.39 -2.88
CA GLY A 64 -3.59 12.89 -4.15
C GLY A 64 -3.75 13.99 -5.20
N PHE A 65 -3.46 13.64 -6.47
CA PHE A 65 -3.59 14.56 -7.60
C PHE A 65 -4.18 13.85 -8.81
N TYR A 66 -5.03 14.57 -9.57
CA TYR A 66 -5.43 14.19 -10.92
C TYR A 66 -4.32 14.53 -11.92
N TYR A 67 -4.26 13.76 -12.99
CA TYR A 67 -3.45 14.07 -14.17
C TYR A 67 -4.19 13.67 -15.46
N ASP A 68 -3.78 14.23 -16.59
CA ASP A 68 -4.32 13.88 -17.91
C ASP A 68 -3.62 12.62 -18.45
N GLY A 69 -4.26 11.46 -18.23
CA GLY A 69 -3.70 10.16 -18.65
C GLY A 69 -3.70 9.91 -20.16
N GLU A 70 -4.36 10.76 -20.95
CA GLU A 70 -4.33 10.69 -22.41
C GLU A 70 -3.09 11.40 -22.97
N LYS A 71 -2.64 12.47 -22.29
CA LYS A 71 -1.49 13.27 -22.72
C LYS A 71 -0.17 12.82 -22.13
N ILE A 72 -0.16 12.32 -20.89
CA ILE A 72 1.05 11.99 -20.14
C ILE A 72 1.06 10.54 -19.65
N SER A 73 2.27 9.99 -19.50
CA SER A 73 2.50 8.63 -18.98
C SER A 73 3.43 8.67 -17.78
N PRO A 74 2.94 9.01 -16.56
CA PRO A 74 3.79 9.16 -15.38
C PRO A 74 4.58 7.89 -15.04
N ALA A 75 4.08 6.69 -15.37
CA ALA A 75 4.76 5.41 -15.18
C ALA A 75 6.10 5.28 -15.93
N LYS A 76 6.39 6.17 -16.89
CA LYS A 76 7.66 6.18 -17.65
C LYS A 76 8.70 7.12 -17.06
N HIS A 77 8.32 8.03 -16.18
CA HIS A 77 9.23 9.02 -15.60
C HIS A 77 10.12 8.41 -14.52
N PRO A 78 11.41 8.83 -14.39
CA PRO A 78 12.33 8.34 -13.36
C PRO A 78 11.78 8.39 -11.93
N TYR A 79 11.00 9.39 -11.58
CA TYR A 79 10.38 9.52 -10.25
C TYR A 79 9.40 8.39 -9.90
N TYR A 80 8.76 7.76 -10.89
CA TYR A 80 7.96 6.56 -10.67
C TYR A 80 8.83 5.39 -10.19
N PHE A 81 10.00 5.20 -10.80
CA PHE A 81 10.96 4.17 -10.41
C PHE A 81 11.67 4.48 -9.09
N ALA A 82 11.82 5.76 -8.75
CA ALA A 82 12.27 6.22 -7.43
C ALA A 82 11.20 6.08 -6.34
N GLY A 83 9.96 5.74 -6.71
CA GLY A 83 8.85 5.54 -5.77
C GLY A 83 8.33 6.83 -5.15
N LEU A 84 8.37 7.98 -5.85
CA LEU A 84 7.86 9.25 -5.35
C LEU A 84 6.34 9.34 -5.38
N TYR A 85 5.68 8.52 -6.19
CA TYR A 85 4.23 8.44 -6.27
C TYR A 85 3.74 7.06 -6.70
N TYR A 86 2.49 6.78 -6.38
CA TYR A 86 1.72 5.62 -6.81
C TYR A 86 0.61 6.05 -7.77
N LEU A 87 0.39 5.30 -8.86
CA LEU A 87 -0.71 5.56 -9.77
C LEU A 87 -1.94 4.77 -9.31
N GLN A 88 -2.99 5.49 -8.94
CA GLN A 88 -4.19 4.90 -8.35
C GLN A 88 -5.43 5.67 -8.80
N GLU A 89 -6.53 4.96 -8.92
CA GLU A 89 -7.85 5.55 -9.15
C GLU A 89 -8.22 6.43 -7.94
N PRO A 90 -8.76 7.65 -8.13
CA PRO A 90 -8.99 8.62 -7.06
C PRO A 90 -9.83 8.11 -5.88
N SER A 91 -10.96 7.44 -6.12
CA SER A 91 -11.81 6.92 -5.03
C SER A 91 -11.12 5.79 -4.25
N ALA A 92 -10.29 4.98 -4.93
CA ALA A 92 -9.54 3.89 -4.31
C ALA A 92 -8.43 4.36 -3.37
N MET A 93 -8.06 5.65 -3.38
CA MET A 93 -7.14 6.25 -2.41
C MET A 93 -7.80 6.45 -1.04
N THR A 94 -9.12 6.67 -1.02
CA THR A 94 -9.87 7.10 0.16
C THR A 94 -9.74 6.17 1.36
N PRO A 95 -9.85 4.82 1.25
CA PRO A 95 -9.81 3.95 2.43
C PRO A 95 -8.52 4.08 3.26
N ALA A 96 -7.35 4.01 2.63
CA ALA A 96 -6.08 4.14 3.35
C ALA A 96 -5.82 5.58 3.84
N ASN A 97 -6.32 6.59 3.10
CA ASN A 97 -6.24 7.98 3.54
C ASN A 97 -7.07 8.22 4.80
N ARG A 98 -8.28 7.66 4.90
CA ARG A 98 -9.22 7.88 6.02
C ARG A 98 -8.96 7.01 7.25
N LEU A 99 -8.19 5.94 7.16
CA LEU A 99 -7.75 5.22 8.36
C LEU A 99 -6.70 6.08 9.09
N PRO A 100 -6.92 6.45 10.38
CA PRO A 100 -6.04 7.36 11.12
C PRO A 100 -4.82 6.60 11.66
N VAL A 101 -3.89 6.26 10.75
CA VAL A 101 -2.60 5.62 11.08
C VAL A 101 -1.60 6.68 11.52
N GLU A 102 -0.89 6.40 12.60
CA GLU A 102 0.16 7.24 13.17
C GLU A 102 1.51 6.48 13.21
N PRO A 103 2.65 7.19 13.19
CA PRO A 103 3.95 6.56 13.40
C PRO A 103 3.98 5.74 14.70
N GLY A 104 4.53 4.53 14.63
CA GLY A 104 4.56 3.59 15.76
C GLY A 104 3.39 2.62 15.84
N ASP A 105 2.31 2.82 15.09
CA ASP A 105 1.18 1.88 15.03
C ASP A 105 1.58 0.51 14.47
N ARG A 106 0.89 -0.52 14.92
CA ARG A 106 0.89 -1.86 14.34
C ARG A 106 -0.32 -1.98 13.40
N VAL A 107 -0.06 -1.99 12.11
CA VAL A 107 -1.08 -1.90 11.06
C VAL A 107 -1.17 -3.20 10.28
N LEU A 108 -2.41 -3.67 10.03
CA LEU A 108 -2.68 -4.79 9.13
C LEU A 108 -3.48 -4.29 7.91
N ASP A 109 -3.01 -4.63 6.72
CA ASP A 109 -3.82 -4.63 5.49
C ASP A 109 -4.12 -6.09 5.14
N VAL A 110 -5.39 -6.49 5.28
CA VAL A 110 -5.82 -7.91 5.19
C VAL A 110 -5.80 -8.43 3.75
N CYS A 111 -6.13 -7.57 2.78
CA CYS A 111 -6.27 -7.90 1.36
C CYS A 111 -5.44 -6.94 0.50
N ALA A 112 -4.14 -6.84 0.80
CA ALA A 112 -3.27 -5.74 0.44
C ALA A 112 -2.90 -5.61 -1.04
N ALA A 113 -2.90 -6.71 -1.82
CA ALA A 113 -2.42 -6.67 -3.20
C ALA A 113 -3.37 -5.92 -4.15
N PRO A 114 -2.84 -5.10 -5.06
CA PRO A 114 -1.42 -5.01 -5.47
C PRO A 114 -0.54 -4.04 -4.64
N GLY A 115 -1.06 -3.39 -3.59
CA GLY A 115 -0.27 -2.53 -2.70
C GLY A 115 -0.63 -1.05 -2.72
N GLY A 116 -1.65 -0.64 -3.46
CA GLY A 116 -2.05 0.77 -3.54
C GLY A 116 -2.44 1.35 -2.18
N LYS A 117 -3.14 0.59 -1.34
CA LYS A 117 -3.51 0.99 0.03
C LYS A 117 -2.37 0.73 1.01
N ALA A 118 -1.74 -0.45 0.93
CA ALA A 118 -0.60 -0.81 1.79
C ALA A 118 0.57 0.18 1.71
N THR A 119 0.89 0.73 0.53
CA THR A 119 1.94 1.76 0.36
C THR A 119 1.59 3.08 1.05
N GLU A 120 0.31 3.45 1.12
CA GLU A 120 -0.14 4.61 1.88
C GLU A 120 -0.02 4.38 3.39
N LEU A 121 -0.50 3.23 3.87
CA LEU A 121 -0.39 2.87 5.29
C LEU A 121 1.08 2.83 5.73
N GLY A 122 1.96 2.26 4.89
CA GLY A 122 3.39 2.23 5.16
C GLY A 122 4.03 3.62 5.20
N ALA A 123 3.65 4.52 4.28
CA ALA A 123 4.13 5.89 4.26
C ALA A 123 3.69 6.68 5.51
N LYS A 124 2.45 6.50 5.98
CA LYS A 124 1.97 7.11 7.23
C LYS A 124 2.73 6.64 8.47
N LEU A 125 3.24 5.43 8.46
CA LEU A 125 4.06 4.88 9.56
C LEU A 125 5.46 5.51 9.66
N GLN A 126 5.96 6.17 8.61
CA GLN A 126 7.29 6.81 8.61
C GLN A 126 8.42 5.87 9.10
N ASN A 127 8.40 4.62 8.68
CA ASN A 127 9.28 3.53 9.12
C ASN A 127 9.28 3.26 10.65
N GLU A 128 8.30 3.77 11.40
CA GLU A 128 8.06 3.43 12.81
C GLU A 128 6.90 2.42 12.92
N GLY A 129 6.88 1.60 13.99
CA GLY A 129 5.88 0.55 14.16
C GLY A 129 6.05 -0.61 13.16
N VAL A 130 4.93 -1.19 12.69
CA VAL A 130 4.96 -2.30 11.74
C VAL A 130 3.76 -2.31 10.80
N LEU A 131 4.01 -2.56 9.51
CA LEU A 131 2.98 -2.88 8.53
C LEU A 131 2.98 -4.39 8.24
N VAL A 132 1.88 -5.07 8.54
CA VAL A 132 1.62 -6.43 8.04
C VAL A 132 0.70 -6.31 6.83
N ALA A 133 1.22 -6.64 5.66
CA ALA A 133 0.49 -6.62 4.40
C ALA A 133 0.28 -8.06 3.91
N ASN A 134 -0.97 -8.49 3.86
CA ASN A 134 -1.32 -9.86 3.50
C ASN A 134 -2.14 -9.94 2.22
N ASP A 135 -1.92 -10.98 1.44
CA ASP A 135 -2.83 -11.37 0.35
C ASP A 135 -2.82 -12.90 0.20
N ILE A 136 -3.99 -13.51 0.13
CA ILE A 136 -4.14 -14.98 0.00
C ILE A 136 -3.42 -15.52 -1.24
N SER A 137 -3.31 -14.72 -2.31
CA SER A 137 -2.64 -15.08 -3.55
C SER A 137 -1.16 -14.76 -3.52
N SER A 138 -0.30 -15.75 -3.44
CA SER A 138 1.16 -15.58 -3.46
C SER A 138 1.68 -14.93 -4.74
N SER A 139 0.99 -15.06 -5.86
CA SER A 139 1.33 -14.38 -7.12
C SER A 139 1.05 -12.87 -7.04
N ARG A 140 -0.10 -12.49 -6.48
CA ARG A 140 -0.46 -11.07 -6.24
C ARG A 140 0.45 -10.45 -5.19
N ALA A 141 0.78 -11.18 -4.12
CA ALA A 141 1.66 -10.74 -3.05
C ALA A 141 3.10 -10.40 -3.52
N ARG A 142 3.57 -10.96 -4.65
CA ARG A 142 4.85 -10.55 -5.26
C ARG A 142 4.80 -9.13 -5.82
N GLY A 143 3.68 -8.74 -6.43
CA GLY A 143 3.45 -7.36 -6.88
C GLY A 143 3.37 -6.39 -5.71
N LEU A 144 2.65 -6.77 -4.64
CA LEU A 144 2.58 -6.05 -3.38
C LEU A 144 3.97 -5.80 -2.79
N LEU A 145 4.80 -6.86 -2.66
CA LEU A 145 6.17 -6.75 -2.15
C LEU A 145 6.99 -5.75 -2.97
N LYS A 146 6.97 -5.85 -4.31
CA LYS A 146 7.68 -4.92 -5.18
C LYS A 146 7.25 -3.47 -4.91
N ASN A 147 5.95 -3.20 -4.81
CA ASN A 147 5.45 -1.85 -4.61
C ASN A 147 5.86 -1.28 -3.24
N LEU A 148 5.81 -2.08 -2.16
CA LEU A 148 6.29 -1.67 -0.85
C LEU A 148 7.79 -1.39 -0.84
N GLU A 149 8.60 -2.24 -1.49
CA GLU A 149 10.05 -2.02 -1.62
C GLU A 149 10.37 -0.77 -2.43
N VAL A 150 9.68 -0.50 -3.55
CA VAL A 150 9.84 0.73 -4.35
C VAL A 150 9.53 1.97 -3.52
N PHE A 151 8.52 1.89 -2.65
CA PHE A 151 8.15 2.99 -1.75
C PHE A 151 9.14 3.20 -0.59
N GLY A 152 10.09 2.28 -0.39
CA GLY A 152 11.07 2.38 0.68
C GLY A 152 10.53 1.94 2.03
N ILE A 153 9.45 1.16 2.09
CA ILE A 153 8.88 0.68 3.35
C ILE A 153 9.74 -0.45 3.90
N GLY A 154 10.41 -0.21 5.03
CA GLY A 154 11.34 -1.17 5.65
C GLY A 154 10.74 -1.93 6.84
N ASN A 155 9.80 -1.34 7.56
CA ASN A 155 9.16 -1.88 8.75
C ASN A 155 7.95 -2.78 8.42
N MET A 156 8.10 -3.70 7.46
CA MET A 156 7.00 -4.49 6.92
C MET A 156 7.15 -5.99 7.10
N LEU A 157 6.03 -6.69 7.15
CA LEU A 157 5.89 -8.12 6.90
C LEU A 157 4.96 -8.31 5.70
N VAL A 158 5.42 -8.98 4.63
CA VAL A 158 4.57 -9.34 3.50
C VAL A 158 4.26 -10.83 3.59
N MET A 159 2.99 -11.14 3.79
CA MET A 159 2.50 -12.49 4.04
C MET A 159 1.62 -12.99 2.90
N SER A 160 1.48 -14.33 2.83
CA SER A 160 0.52 -14.97 1.92
C SER A 160 -0.20 -16.07 2.68
N GLU A 161 -1.16 -15.65 3.51
CA GLU A 161 -1.93 -16.52 4.38
C GLU A 161 -3.43 -16.25 4.25
N GLU A 162 -4.23 -17.26 4.56
CA GLU A 162 -5.65 -17.06 4.82
C GLU A 162 -5.83 -16.20 6.08
N PRO A 163 -6.75 -15.21 6.09
CA PRO A 163 -6.94 -14.33 7.25
C PRO A 163 -7.13 -15.07 8.58
N GLY A 164 -7.84 -16.21 8.59
CA GLY A 164 -8.00 -17.05 9.78
C GLY A 164 -6.72 -17.70 10.32
N ARG A 165 -5.68 -17.80 9.50
CA ARG A 165 -4.36 -18.25 9.98
C ARG A 165 -3.55 -17.12 10.62
N LEU A 166 -3.76 -15.86 10.19
CA LEU A 166 -3.12 -14.70 10.79
C LEU A 166 -3.51 -14.54 12.25
N GLU A 167 -4.76 -14.85 12.61
CA GLU A 167 -5.29 -14.77 13.99
C GLU A 167 -4.42 -15.55 15.00
N ARG A 168 -3.81 -16.67 14.59
CA ARG A 168 -2.92 -17.47 15.45
C ARG A 168 -1.68 -16.72 15.92
N TYR A 169 -1.23 -15.74 15.13
CA TYR A 169 -0.04 -14.97 15.40
C TYR A 169 -0.35 -13.59 15.98
N PHE A 170 -1.50 -13.02 15.60
CA PHE A 170 -1.79 -11.61 15.79
C PHE A 170 -3.08 -11.35 16.58
N SER A 171 -3.52 -12.27 17.43
CA SER A 171 -4.72 -12.06 18.26
C SER A 171 -4.55 -10.81 19.14
N GLY A 172 -5.49 -9.85 19.07
CA GLY A 172 -5.47 -8.61 19.84
C GLY A 172 -4.20 -7.76 19.68
N TYR A 173 -3.58 -7.81 18.51
CA TYR A 173 -2.25 -7.23 18.31
C TYR A 173 -2.26 -5.87 17.61
N PHE A 174 -3.11 -5.66 16.60
CA PHE A 174 -3.08 -4.47 15.74
C PHE A 174 -3.76 -3.26 16.35
N ASP A 175 -3.15 -2.09 16.18
CA ASP A 175 -3.71 -0.78 16.49
C ASP A 175 -4.72 -0.35 15.42
N LYS A 176 -4.40 -0.62 14.15
CA LYS A 176 -5.22 -0.28 13.00
C LYS A 176 -5.30 -1.47 12.03
N ILE A 177 -6.49 -1.69 11.47
CA ILE A 177 -6.71 -2.70 10.42
C ILE A 177 -7.43 -2.06 9.24
N LEU A 178 -6.93 -2.30 8.03
CA LEU A 178 -7.62 -2.02 6.78
C LEU A 178 -8.13 -3.34 6.18
N ILE A 179 -9.40 -3.35 5.80
CA ILE A 179 -10.00 -4.41 5.00
C ILE A 179 -10.53 -3.79 3.71
N ASP A 180 -9.72 -3.84 2.63
CA ASP A 180 -10.23 -3.60 1.29
C ASP A 180 -10.76 -4.92 0.75
N ALA A 181 -12.03 -5.20 1.03
CA ALA A 181 -12.58 -6.53 0.90
C ALA A 181 -12.74 -6.97 -0.57
N PRO A 182 -12.49 -8.25 -0.88
CA PRO A 182 -12.93 -8.79 -2.16
C PRO A 182 -14.45 -8.64 -2.26
N CYS A 183 -14.94 -8.08 -3.37
CA CYS A 183 -16.33 -7.71 -3.54
C CYS A 183 -16.79 -7.93 -4.99
N SER A 184 -18.09 -7.77 -5.24
CA SER A 184 -18.69 -7.88 -6.57
C SER A 184 -18.21 -6.81 -7.57
N GLY A 185 -17.63 -5.70 -7.07
CA GLY A 185 -16.90 -4.72 -7.88
C GLY A 185 -17.75 -3.81 -8.75
N GLU A 186 -19.00 -3.57 -8.39
CA GLU A 186 -19.97 -2.77 -9.16
C GLU A 186 -19.47 -1.35 -9.47
N GLY A 187 -18.76 -0.74 -8.53
CA GLY A 187 -18.15 0.57 -8.71
C GLY A 187 -16.99 0.59 -9.72
N MET A 188 -16.54 -0.58 -10.20
CA MET A 188 -15.47 -0.70 -11.19
C MET A 188 -15.95 -1.11 -12.59
N PHE A 189 -17.23 -1.28 -12.81
CA PHE A 189 -17.79 -1.70 -14.10
C PHE A 189 -17.39 -0.78 -15.25
N ARG A 190 -17.33 0.51 -15.00
CA ARG A 190 -16.86 1.50 -15.97
C ARG A 190 -15.38 1.30 -16.34
N LYS A 191 -14.56 0.86 -15.37
CA LYS A 191 -13.12 0.69 -15.53
C LYS A 191 -12.75 -0.64 -16.18
N ASP A 192 -13.37 -1.75 -15.78
CA ASP A 192 -13.02 -3.10 -16.24
C ASP A 192 -14.26 -3.96 -16.48
N ARG A 193 -14.54 -4.22 -17.77
CA ARG A 193 -15.65 -5.07 -18.20
C ARG A 193 -15.60 -6.51 -17.69
N LYS A 194 -14.43 -6.99 -17.24
CA LYS A 194 -14.32 -8.32 -16.63
C LYS A 194 -15.04 -8.39 -15.28
N MET A 195 -15.19 -7.26 -14.61
CA MET A 195 -15.94 -7.19 -13.35
C MET A 195 -17.41 -7.52 -13.55
N VAL A 196 -18.03 -7.07 -14.66
CA VAL A 196 -19.43 -7.42 -15.00
C VAL A 196 -19.60 -8.94 -15.09
N ARG A 197 -18.68 -9.64 -15.78
CA ARG A 197 -18.74 -11.12 -15.90
C ARG A 197 -18.57 -11.82 -14.55
N ALA A 198 -17.64 -11.35 -13.73
CA ALA A 198 -17.42 -11.92 -12.38
C ALA A 198 -18.65 -11.70 -11.48
N TRP A 199 -19.34 -10.56 -11.63
CA TRP A 199 -20.57 -10.25 -10.94
C TRP A 199 -21.72 -11.18 -11.37
N GLU A 200 -21.88 -11.42 -12.68
CA GLU A 200 -22.87 -12.37 -13.22
C GLU A 200 -22.60 -13.82 -12.78
N GLU A 201 -21.33 -14.21 -12.58
CA GLU A 201 -20.94 -15.57 -12.18
C GLU A 201 -21.14 -15.83 -10.69
N HIS A 202 -20.81 -14.87 -9.83
CA HIS A 202 -20.76 -15.06 -8.38
C HIS A 202 -21.82 -14.31 -7.60
N GLY A 203 -22.14 -13.08 -8.00
CA GLY A 203 -23.11 -12.20 -7.33
C GLY A 203 -22.70 -11.70 -5.94
N PRO A 204 -23.45 -10.72 -5.38
CA PRO A 204 -23.17 -10.13 -4.06
C PRO A 204 -23.27 -11.12 -2.90
N GLU A 205 -24.14 -12.14 -2.96
CA GLU A 205 -24.32 -13.13 -1.91
C GLU A 205 -23.06 -13.97 -1.64
N PHE A 206 -22.31 -14.29 -2.68
CA PHE A 206 -21.04 -15.00 -2.55
C PHE A 206 -20.03 -14.15 -1.79
N PHE A 207 -19.86 -12.89 -2.23
CA PHE A 207 -18.87 -11.99 -1.64
C PHE A 207 -19.25 -11.60 -0.21
N SER A 208 -20.52 -11.37 0.10
CA SER A 208 -20.96 -11.01 1.46
C SER A 208 -20.61 -12.09 2.50
N LYS A 209 -20.73 -13.39 2.14
CA LYS A 209 -20.30 -14.48 3.02
C LYS A 209 -18.80 -14.48 3.28
N LEU A 210 -17.99 -14.22 2.24
CA LEU A 210 -16.54 -14.13 2.35
C LEU A 210 -16.15 -12.91 3.20
N GLN A 211 -16.77 -11.77 2.99
CA GLN A 211 -16.53 -10.53 3.72
C GLN A 211 -16.86 -10.67 5.21
N ARG A 212 -17.97 -11.33 5.57
CA ARG A 212 -18.32 -11.63 6.98
C ARG A 212 -17.26 -12.49 7.65
N SER A 213 -16.70 -13.48 6.95
CA SER A 213 -15.59 -14.28 7.47
C SER A 213 -14.33 -13.44 7.70
N ILE A 214 -13.95 -12.60 6.73
CA ILE A 214 -12.75 -11.76 6.83
C ILE A 214 -12.87 -10.74 7.95
N ILE A 215 -14.00 -10.01 8.04
CA ILE A 215 -14.17 -8.95 9.04
C ILE A 215 -14.22 -9.52 10.47
N THR A 216 -14.81 -10.71 10.67
CA THR A 216 -14.82 -11.42 11.95
C THR A 216 -13.41 -11.78 12.40
N GLN A 217 -12.59 -12.31 11.48
CA GLN A 217 -11.20 -12.66 11.77
C GLN A 217 -10.36 -11.41 12.08
N ALA A 218 -10.56 -10.32 11.32
CA ALA A 218 -9.92 -9.04 11.59
C ALA A 218 -10.31 -8.45 12.96
N ALA A 219 -11.57 -8.54 13.35
CA ALA A 219 -12.07 -8.08 14.65
C ALA A 219 -11.34 -8.73 15.84
N ARG A 220 -10.97 -10.01 15.72
CA ARG A 220 -10.20 -10.73 16.75
C ARG A 220 -8.72 -10.35 16.79
N MET A 221 -8.17 -9.86 15.69
CA MET A 221 -6.79 -9.39 15.60
C MET A 221 -6.64 -7.93 16.06
N LEU A 222 -7.72 -7.16 16.11
CA LEU A 222 -7.73 -5.79 16.57
C LEU A 222 -7.65 -5.73 18.10
N LYS A 223 -6.71 -4.93 18.64
CA LYS A 223 -6.61 -4.72 20.09
C LYS A 223 -7.81 -3.92 20.64
N PRO A 224 -8.08 -3.96 21.96
CA PRO A 224 -8.99 -3.01 22.59
C PRO A 224 -8.57 -1.56 22.30
N GLY A 225 -9.53 -0.68 22.02
CA GLY A 225 -9.29 0.71 21.62
C GLY A 225 -8.79 0.89 20.18
N GLY A 226 -8.49 -0.18 19.44
CA GLY A 226 -8.05 -0.13 18.05
C GLY A 226 -9.15 0.28 17.08
N MET A 227 -8.76 0.67 15.86
CA MET A 227 -9.69 1.08 14.81
C MET A 227 -9.53 0.22 13.56
N MET A 228 -10.65 -0.10 12.91
CA MET A 228 -10.71 -0.87 11.69
C MET A 228 -11.51 -0.12 10.64
N LEU A 229 -10.94 0.02 9.43
CA LEU A 229 -11.67 0.55 8.28
C LEU A 229 -11.99 -0.59 7.32
N TYR A 230 -13.29 -0.81 7.09
CA TYR A 230 -13.81 -1.70 6.08
C TYR A 230 -14.14 -0.92 4.81
N SER A 231 -13.75 -1.43 3.65
CA SER A 231 -14.08 -0.84 2.36
C SER A 231 -14.36 -1.89 1.29
N THR A 232 -15.18 -1.50 0.33
CA THR A 232 -15.47 -2.24 -0.90
C THR A 232 -15.50 -1.27 -2.09
N CYS A 233 -15.35 -1.79 -3.29
CA CYS A 233 -15.64 -1.05 -4.52
C CYS A 233 -16.98 -1.51 -5.13
N THR A 234 -18.00 -1.81 -4.32
CA THR A 234 -19.35 -2.15 -4.76
C THR A 234 -20.40 -1.20 -4.16
N PHE A 235 -21.58 -1.17 -4.77
CA PHE A 235 -22.72 -0.40 -4.27
C PHE A 235 -23.73 -1.26 -3.50
N ASP A 236 -23.55 -2.59 -3.51
CA ASP A 236 -24.52 -3.53 -2.97
C ASP A 236 -24.66 -3.41 -1.43
N PRO A 237 -25.88 -3.15 -0.91
CA PRO A 237 -26.11 -3.03 0.52
C PRO A 237 -25.78 -4.30 1.32
N LEU A 238 -25.91 -5.49 0.72
CA LEU A 238 -25.61 -6.75 1.39
C LEU A 238 -24.14 -6.89 1.70
N GLU A 239 -23.28 -6.40 0.80
CA GLU A 239 -21.82 -6.40 0.95
C GLU A 239 -21.32 -5.24 1.83
N ASN A 240 -22.05 -4.15 1.87
CA ASN A 240 -21.72 -2.90 2.55
C ASN A 240 -22.32 -2.86 3.95
N GLU A 241 -23.43 -2.16 4.16
CA GLU A 241 -24.08 -2.03 5.46
C GLU A 241 -24.44 -3.39 6.07
N GLY A 242 -24.83 -4.37 5.24
CA GLY A 242 -25.18 -5.73 5.71
C GLY A 242 -23.99 -6.50 6.30
N THR A 243 -22.76 -6.24 5.85
CA THR A 243 -21.55 -6.80 6.45
C THR A 243 -21.21 -6.12 7.79
N ILE A 244 -21.39 -4.81 7.86
CA ILE A 244 -21.19 -4.06 9.12
C ILE A 244 -22.26 -4.43 10.14
N GLU A 245 -23.53 -4.52 9.74
CA GLU A 245 -24.62 -4.96 10.64
C GLU A 245 -24.35 -6.36 11.20
N TYR A 246 -23.85 -7.28 10.37
CA TYR A 246 -23.44 -8.60 10.83
C TYR A 246 -22.33 -8.52 11.88
N LEU A 247 -21.29 -7.71 11.65
CA LEU A 247 -20.21 -7.56 12.63
C LEU A 247 -20.73 -7.01 13.96
N LEU A 248 -21.52 -5.94 13.96
CA LEU A 248 -22.05 -5.30 15.17
C LEU A 248 -22.96 -6.25 15.95
N GLY A 249 -23.68 -7.15 15.27
CA GLY A 249 -24.49 -8.18 15.90
C GLY A 249 -23.68 -9.28 16.58
N GLU A 250 -22.53 -9.66 16.03
CA GLU A 250 -21.64 -10.69 16.59
C GLU A 250 -20.66 -10.13 17.64
N TYR A 251 -20.27 -8.86 17.50
CA TYR A 251 -19.27 -8.16 18.31
C TYR A 251 -19.80 -6.81 18.79
N PRO A 252 -20.64 -6.79 19.84
CA PRO A 252 -21.28 -5.55 20.34
C PRO A 252 -20.30 -4.56 20.96
N GLU A 253 -19.03 -4.94 21.13
CA GLU A 253 -17.96 -4.04 21.56
C GLU A 253 -17.45 -3.11 20.44
N PHE A 254 -17.96 -3.21 19.20
CA PHE A 254 -17.65 -2.30 18.13
C PHE A 254 -18.71 -1.21 17.96
N GLU A 255 -18.26 -0.02 17.58
CA GLU A 255 -19.10 1.11 17.22
C GLU A 255 -18.66 1.75 15.91
N ILE A 256 -19.62 2.28 15.14
CA ILE A 256 -19.34 3.02 13.91
C ILE A 256 -18.84 4.43 14.27
N GLN A 257 -17.69 4.79 13.73
CA GLN A 257 -17.11 6.13 13.88
C GLN A 257 -17.42 6.98 12.66
N GLU A 258 -17.54 8.29 12.88
CA GLU A 258 -17.68 9.24 11.79
C GLU A 258 -16.38 9.32 10.98
N ILE A 259 -16.50 9.29 9.64
CA ILE A 259 -15.37 9.52 8.73
C ILE A 259 -15.36 11.00 8.37
N ALA A 260 -14.16 11.63 8.44
CA ALA A 260 -13.99 13.03 8.06
C ALA A 260 -14.59 13.30 6.67
N GLY A 261 -15.57 14.20 6.64
CA GLY A 261 -16.45 14.42 5.50
C GLY A 261 -15.79 15.15 4.34
N TYR A 262 -16.41 14.99 3.18
CA TYR A 262 -16.23 15.80 1.98
C TYR A 262 -17.62 15.97 1.32
N GLU A 263 -17.90 17.10 0.68
CA GLU A 263 -19.23 17.43 0.15
C GLU A 263 -19.77 16.39 -0.86
N GLY A 264 -18.88 15.65 -1.56
CA GLY A 264 -19.25 14.56 -2.48
C GLY A 264 -19.45 13.20 -1.80
N PHE A 265 -19.25 13.06 -0.48
CA PHE A 265 -19.51 11.84 0.26
C PHE A 265 -21.01 11.72 0.58
N ALA A 266 -21.65 10.68 0.06
CA ALA A 266 -23.00 10.34 0.47
C ALA A 266 -22.97 9.52 1.78
N PRO A 267 -23.91 9.73 2.72
CA PRO A 267 -24.04 8.93 3.92
C PRO A 267 -24.40 7.48 3.58
N GLY A 268 -24.03 6.56 4.46
CA GLY A 268 -24.56 5.21 4.42
C GLY A 268 -26.07 5.20 4.64
N ARG A 269 -26.71 4.05 4.46
CA ARG A 269 -28.15 3.94 4.39
C ARG A 269 -28.73 3.06 5.49
N PRO A 270 -29.16 3.63 6.64
CA PRO A 270 -29.82 2.88 7.70
C PRO A 270 -31.02 2.06 7.24
N GLU A 271 -31.78 2.58 6.28
CA GLU A 271 -33.01 1.97 5.77
C GLU A 271 -32.82 0.61 5.07
N VAL A 272 -31.59 0.31 4.59
CA VAL A 272 -31.28 -0.99 3.96
C VAL A 272 -30.87 -2.06 4.98
N THR A 273 -30.66 -1.69 6.24
CA THR A 273 -30.32 -2.60 7.34
C THR A 273 -31.59 -3.12 8.04
N LYS A 274 -31.48 -4.24 8.73
CA LYS A 274 -32.60 -4.78 9.54
C LYS A 274 -32.83 -3.96 10.81
N SER A 275 -31.74 -3.51 11.44
CA SER A 275 -31.78 -2.71 12.66
C SER A 275 -32.31 -1.30 12.43
N LYS A 276 -32.10 -0.74 11.23
CA LYS A 276 -32.35 0.67 10.90
C LYS A 276 -31.65 1.65 11.85
N ASP A 277 -30.53 1.21 12.44
CA ASP A 277 -29.75 2.04 13.34
C ASP A 277 -29.24 3.29 12.62
N PRO A 278 -29.54 4.52 13.11
CA PRO A 278 -29.13 5.76 12.49
C PRO A 278 -27.60 5.92 12.38
N ASP A 279 -26.82 5.19 13.17
CA ASP A 279 -25.37 5.23 13.13
C ASP A 279 -24.78 4.74 11.80
N PHE A 280 -25.53 3.96 11.01
CA PHE A 280 -25.11 3.63 9.64
C PHE A 280 -24.96 4.85 8.74
N ALA A 281 -25.61 5.96 9.03
CA ALA A 281 -25.41 7.21 8.31
C ALA A 281 -23.99 7.80 8.46
N LYS A 282 -23.20 7.37 9.45
CA LYS A 282 -21.78 7.73 9.62
C LYS A 282 -20.85 7.04 8.62
N THR A 283 -21.30 5.93 7.99
CA THR A 283 -20.55 5.28 6.92
C THR A 283 -20.63 6.13 5.65
N VAL A 284 -19.70 5.90 4.70
CA VAL A 284 -19.58 6.72 3.50
C VAL A 284 -19.81 5.89 2.24
N ARG A 285 -20.61 6.42 1.33
CA ARG A 285 -20.76 5.94 -0.04
C ARG A 285 -20.19 6.97 -1.01
N ILE A 286 -19.33 6.51 -1.90
CA ILE A 286 -18.76 7.33 -2.98
C ILE A 286 -19.40 6.90 -4.29
N PHE A 287 -20.02 7.87 -4.98
CA PHE A 287 -20.65 7.65 -6.27
C PHE A 287 -19.99 8.50 -7.36
N PRO A 288 -19.83 7.99 -8.60
CA PRO A 288 -19.15 8.70 -9.67
C PRO A 288 -19.88 9.98 -10.15
N HIS A 289 -21.17 10.12 -9.92
CA HIS A 289 -21.94 11.33 -10.24
C HIS A 289 -21.80 12.44 -9.18
N HIS A 290 -21.32 12.12 -7.99
CA HIS A 290 -20.99 13.12 -6.95
C HIS A 290 -19.53 13.55 -6.98
N MET A 291 -18.63 12.72 -7.50
CA MET A 291 -17.19 12.91 -7.37
C MET A 291 -16.44 12.44 -8.62
N LYS A 292 -15.32 13.08 -8.91
CA LYS A 292 -14.43 12.69 -10.02
C LYS A 292 -13.63 11.43 -9.68
N GLY A 293 -14.29 10.29 -9.69
CA GLY A 293 -13.73 8.97 -9.37
C GLY A 293 -14.70 7.85 -9.72
N GLU A 294 -14.35 6.65 -9.29
CA GLU A 294 -15.23 5.47 -9.38
C GLU A 294 -16.04 5.30 -8.08
N GLY A 295 -16.62 4.12 -7.83
CA GLY A 295 -17.44 3.88 -6.64
C GLY A 295 -16.69 3.21 -5.49
N HIS A 296 -16.98 3.64 -4.25
CA HIS A 296 -16.49 2.98 -3.03
C HIS A 296 -17.51 3.08 -1.89
N TYR A 297 -17.35 2.16 -0.92
CA TYR A 297 -18.00 2.21 0.38
C TYR A 297 -16.95 2.15 1.47
N LEU A 298 -17.15 2.89 2.57
CA LEU A 298 -16.26 2.93 3.72
C LEU A 298 -17.06 2.91 5.03
N ALA A 299 -16.60 2.08 5.98
CA ALA A 299 -17.07 2.10 7.35
C ALA A 299 -15.87 2.09 8.31
N LEU A 300 -15.75 3.11 9.15
CA LEU A 300 -14.74 3.19 10.19
C LEU A 300 -15.32 2.69 11.50
N LEU A 301 -14.66 1.74 12.12
CA LEU A 301 -15.12 1.04 13.31
C LEU A 301 -14.08 1.19 14.43
N LYS A 302 -14.52 1.42 15.66
CA LYS A 302 -13.66 1.41 16.85
C LYS A 302 -14.08 0.27 17.77
N LYS A 303 -13.11 -0.48 18.28
CA LYS A 303 -13.32 -1.49 19.32
C LYS A 303 -13.24 -0.83 20.70
N SER A 304 -14.16 -1.15 21.61
CA SER A 304 -14.14 -0.65 22.99
C SER A 304 -12.79 -0.88 23.67
N GLU A 305 -12.36 0.07 24.47
CA GLU A 305 -11.14 -0.04 25.28
C GLU A 305 -11.26 -1.10 26.37
N ASP A 306 -12.48 -1.37 26.83
CA ASP A 306 -12.80 -2.37 27.87
C ASP A 306 -13.04 -3.78 27.28
N ALA A 307 -12.90 -3.95 25.95
CA ALA A 307 -13.13 -5.24 25.30
C ALA A 307 -12.12 -6.30 25.81
N ILE A 308 -12.63 -7.45 26.21
CA ILE A 308 -11.78 -8.57 26.62
C ILE A 308 -11.31 -9.31 25.37
N CYS A 309 -10.02 -9.32 25.14
CA CYS A 309 -9.41 -9.94 23.96
C CYS A 309 -8.11 -10.65 24.34
N PRO A 310 -7.89 -11.90 23.90
CA PRO A 310 -6.56 -12.51 23.98
C PRO A 310 -5.55 -11.62 23.26
N SER A 311 -4.35 -11.47 23.80
CA SER A 311 -3.28 -10.68 23.18
C SER A 311 -2.09 -11.57 22.88
N SER A 312 -1.61 -11.54 21.64
CA SER A 312 -0.36 -12.21 21.26
C SER A 312 0.81 -11.54 21.95
N PRO A 313 1.60 -12.26 22.77
CA PRO A 313 2.75 -11.67 23.44
C PRO A 313 3.84 -11.27 22.45
N VAL A 314 4.49 -10.15 22.74
CA VAL A 314 5.67 -9.71 21.97
C VAL A 314 6.85 -10.65 22.24
N ALA A 315 7.49 -11.13 21.19
CA ALA A 315 8.67 -11.98 21.29
C ALA A 315 9.92 -11.17 21.70
N GLU A 316 10.73 -11.74 22.57
CA GLU A 316 12.00 -11.13 22.96
C GLU A 316 13.00 -11.13 21.80
N GLN A 317 13.42 -9.95 21.38
CA GLN A 317 14.48 -9.79 20.38
C GLN A 317 15.85 -9.73 21.08
N LYS A 318 16.73 -10.71 20.78
CA LYS A 318 18.06 -10.79 21.39
C LYS A 318 19.14 -10.19 20.50
N ALA A 319 20.09 -9.48 21.12
CA ALA A 319 21.26 -8.97 20.42
C ALA A 319 22.03 -10.12 19.73
N LYS A 320 22.38 -9.91 18.46
CA LYS A 320 23.15 -10.86 17.65
C LYS A 320 24.51 -10.26 17.31
N LYS A 321 25.51 -11.12 17.09
CA LYS A 321 26.79 -10.66 16.56
C LYS A 321 26.60 -10.12 15.14
N ILE A 322 27.06 -8.90 14.89
CA ILE A 322 27.08 -8.31 13.55
C ILE A 322 28.19 -8.98 12.74
N PRO A 323 27.91 -9.56 11.56
CA PRO A 323 28.95 -10.09 10.68
C PRO A 323 29.92 -9.00 10.22
N ALA A 324 31.21 -9.31 10.14
CA ALA A 324 32.25 -8.34 9.80
C ALA A 324 32.05 -7.67 8.42
N GLU A 325 31.59 -8.45 7.45
CA GLU A 325 31.30 -7.97 6.08
C GLU A 325 30.12 -6.97 6.06
N LEU A 326 29.13 -7.17 6.93
CA LEU A 326 28.00 -6.26 7.11
C LEU A 326 28.47 -4.98 7.82
N GLU A 327 29.26 -5.13 8.90
CA GLU A 327 29.81 -4.01 9.65
C GLU A 327 30.71 -3.12 8.76
N GLU A 328 31.55 -3.73 7.90
CA GLU A 328 32.37 -3.01 6.93
C GLU A 328 31.51 -2.16 5.97
N PHE A 329 30.46 -2.72 5.40
CA PHE A 329 29.56 -2.00 4.49
C PHE A 329 28.83 -0.87 5.24
N PHE A 330 28.35 -1.12 6.45
CA PHE A 330 27.59 -0.14 7.24
C PHE A 330 28.44 1.00 7.82
N ARG A 331 29.76 0.99 7.70
CA ARG A 331 30.60 2.18 7.97
C ARG A 331 30.29 3.33 7.02
N ASP A 332 29.84 3.02 5.82
CA ASP A 332 29.43 4.00 4.79
C ASP A 332 27.95 4.38 4.88
N VAL A 333 27.18 3.76 5.79
CA VAL A 333 25.75 4.03 6.03
C VAL A 333 25.58 4.78 7.35
N LYS A 334 24.87 5.90 7.35
CA LYS A 334 24.63 6.73 8.54
C LYS A 334 23.46 6.21 9.39
N TRP A 335 23.41 4.91 9.63
CA TRP A 335 22.42 4.30 10.50
C TRP A 335 23.03 3.77 11.79
N ASP A 336 22.30 3.89 12.89
CA ASP A 336 22.59 3.15 14.12
C ASP A 336 21.98 1.74 14.00
N LEU A 337 22.77 0.79 13.47
CA LEU A 337 22.33 -0.57 13.19
C LEU A 337 22.12 -1.34 14.51
N LYS A 338 20.86 -1.54 14.90
CA LYS A 338 20.51 -2.27 16.12
C LYS A 338 20.66 -3.78 15.92
N SER A 339 21.62 -4.40 16.59
CA SER A 339 21.97 -5.82 16.40
C SER A 339 20.84 -6.78 16.75
N TRP A 340 19.93 -6.42 17.67
CA TRP A 340 18.77 -7.24 18.02
C TRP A 340 17.68 -7.27 16.95
N ARG A 341 17.68 -6.31 16.02
CA ARG A 341 16.78 -6.30 14.86
C ARG A 341 17.29 -7.13 13.68
N LEU A 342 18.53 -7.60 13.73
CA LEU A 342 19.08 -8.43 12.66
C LEU A 342 18.49 -9.84 12.70
N ASP A 343 18.07 -10.32 11.54
CA ASP A 343 17.69 -11.70 11.33
C ASP A 343 18.40 -12.27 10.10
N ILE A 344 19.12 -13.39 10.28
CA ILE A 344 20.01 -13.94 9.25
C ILE A 344 19.54 -15.34 8.90
N HIS A 345 19.15 -15.52 7.65
CA HIS A 345 18.73 -16.79 7.08
C HIS A 345 19.62 -17.17 5.90
N GLY A 346 20.53 -18.13 6.11
CA GLY A 346 21.54 -18.47 5.14
C GLY A 346 22.47 -17.29 4.87
N GLU A 347 22.54 -16.83 3.62
CA GLU A 347 23.31 -15.64 3.24
C GLU A 347 22.52 -14.32 3.41
N ARG A 348 21.20 -14.36 3.57
CA ARG A 348 20.35 -13.16 3.59
C ARG A 348 20.26 -12.54 4.96
N VAL A 349 20.41 -11.22 5.01
CA VAL A 349 20.34 -10.43 6.23
C VAL A 349 19.12 -9.53 6.16
N TYR A 350 18.25 -9.63 7.17
CA TYR A 350 17.04 -8.84 7.32
C TYR A 350 17.14 -7.92 8.53
N TYR A 351 16.53 -6.75 8.44
CA TYR A 351 16.34 -5.82 9.55
C TYR A 351 14.87 -5.82 9.93
N MET A 352 14.58 -6.44 11.06
CA MET A 352 13.21 -6.72 11.49
C MET A 352 12.54 -5.52 12.13
N PRO A 353 11.21 -5.33 11.97
CA PRO A 353 10.43 -4.44 12.81
C PRO A 353 10.55 -4.83 14.29
N GLU A 354 10.29 -3.88 15.17
CA GLU A 354 10.24 -4.12 16.62
C GLU A 354 8.86 -4.63 17.07
N ASN A 355 8.81 -5.17 18.28
CA ASN A 355 7.56 -5.57 18.94
C ASN A 355 6.72 -6.62 18.20
N LEU A 356 7.35 -7.50 17.40
CA LEU A 356 6.69 -8.59 16.73
C LEU A 356 6.32 -9.73 17.70
N PRO A 357 5.18 -10.43 17.48
CA PRO A 357 4.88 -11.67 18.18
C PRO A 357 5.76 -12.83 17.67
N GLU A 358 5.64 -14.01 18.28
CA GLU A 358 6.28 -15.20 17.74
C GLU A 358 5.60 -15.64 16.43
N LEU A 359 6.39 -15.71 15.35
CA LEU A 359 5.92 -15.95 13.98
C LEU A 359 6.35 -17.32 13.43
N LYS A 360 6.65 -18.27 14.32
CA LYS A 360 7.09 -19.61 13.92
C LYS A 360 6.01 -20.34 13.09
N GLY A 361 6.38 -20.73 11.86
CA GLY A 361 5.48 -21.43 10.93
C GLY A 361 4.62 -20.52 10.06
N ALA A 362 4.69 -19.19 10.20
CA ALA A 362 4.05 -18.25 9.29
C ALA A 362 4.72 -18.23 7.92
N ARG A 363 3.94 -17.98 6.86
CA ARG A 363 4.41 -17.91 5.48
C ARG A 363 4.67 -16.49 5.06
N PHE A 364 5.94 -16.16 4.89
CA PHE A 364 6.39 -14.84 4.44
C PHE A 364 6.89 -14.87 2.99
N LEU A 365 6.57 -13.81 2.24
CA LEU A 365 7.35 -13.41 1.08
C LEU A 365 8.52 -12.53 1.52
N ARG A 366 8.31 -11.73 2.57
CA ARG A 366 9.29 -10.84 3.15
C ARG A 366 9.03 -10.63 4.64
N SER A 367 10.09 -10.69 5.43
CA SER A 367 10.09 -10.36 6.86
C SER A 367 11.06 -9.20 7.12
N GLY A 368 10.55 -8.01 7.35
CA GLY A 368 11.36 -6.80 7.51
C GLY A 368 12.08 -6.34 6.23
N LEU A 369 13.01 -5.40 6.39
CA LEU A 369 13.84 -4.89 5.30
C LEU A 369 14.96 -5.90 4.98
N LEU A 370 15.03 -6.38 3.75
CA LEU A 370 16.19 -7.12 3.28
C LEU A 370 17.37 -6.16 3.12
N LEU A 371 18.37 -6.27 3.97
CA LEU A 371 19.58 -5.47 3.85
C LEU A 371 20.45 -5.92 2.67
N GLY A 372 20.59 -7.23 2.48
CA GLY A 372 21.39 -7.79 1.40
C GLY A 372 21.85 -9.22 1.68
N GLU A 373 22.93 -9.63 1.04
CA GLU A 373 23.48 -10.98 1.14
C GLU A 373 24.95 -10.98 1.59
N LEU A 374 25.26 -11.83 2.59
CA LEU A 374 26.61 -12.14 3.00
C LEU A 374 27.26 -13.09 1.99
N LYS A 375 28.37 -12.71 1.41
CA LYS A 375 29.24 -13.58 0.61
C LYS A 375 30.52 -13.86 1.38
N LYS A 376 31.35 -14.81 0.95
CA LYS A 376 32.54 -15.28 1.68
C LYS A 376 33.43 -14.13 2.22
N THR A 377 33.54 -13.00 1.51
CA THR A 377 34.48 -11.91 1.82
C THR A 377 33.87 -10.53 1.65
N ARG A 378 32.55 -10.42 1.50
CA ARG A 378 31.90 -9.13 1.26
C ARG A 378 30.42 -9.21 1.53
N PHE A 379 29.82 -8.05 1.74
CA PHE A 379 28.36 -7.86 1.73
C PHE A 379 27.90 -7.34 0.36
N GLU A 380 26.78 -7.84 -0.13
CA GLU A 380 26.10 -7.36 -1.35
C GLU A 380 24.76 -6.73 -0.97
N PRO A 381 24.60 -5.38 -1.04
CA PRO A 381 23.39 -4.71 -0.64
C PRO A 381 22.21 -5.04 -1.58
N SER A 382 21.03 -5.10 -1.02
CA SER A 382 19.80 -5.39 -1.76
C SER A 382 19.24 -4.14 -2.44
N GLN A 383 18.37 -4.34 -3.43
CA GLN A 383 17.58 -3.26 -4.02
C GLN A 383 16.65 -2.61 -2.97
N ALA A 384 16.06 -3.39 -2.06
CA ALA A 384 15.20 -2.89 -1.00
C ALA A 384 15.93 -1.91 -0.06
N LEU A 385 17.18 -2.21 0.30
CA LEU A 385 18.02 -1.29 1.08
C LEU A 385 18.25 0.02 0.33
N ALA A 386 18.56 -0.03 -0.99
CA ALA A 386 18.72 1.19 -1.78
C ALA A 386 17.49 2.09 -1.72
N MET A 387 16.29 1.49 -1.88
CA MET A 387 15.04 2.25 -1.91
C MET A 387 14.63 2.82 -0.55
N ASN A 388 15.08 2.21 0.55
CA ASN A 388 14.77 2.66 1.90
C ASN A 388 15.74 3.75 2.39
N LEU A 389 16.99 3.78 1.88
CA LEU A 389 17.97 4.82 2.19
C LEU A 389 17.56 6.18 1.60
N LYS A 390 17.96 7.26 2.28
CA LYS A 390 18.03 8.61 1.70
C LYS A 390 19.42 8.81 1.09
N MET A 391 19.54 9.71 0.12
CA MET A 391 20.82 9.96 -0.57
C MET A 391 21.93 10.35 0.43
N GLU A 392 21.63 11.19 1.41
CA GLU A 392 22.56 11.66 2.43
C GLU A 392 22.95 10.61 3.46
N GLU A 393 22.26 9.48 3.50
CA GLU A 393 22.55 8.38 4.43
C GLU A 393 23.64 7.42 3.94
N TYR A 394 24.08 7.54 2.68
CA TYR A 394 25.16 6.72 2.14
C TYR A 394 26.33 7.57 1.66
N ALA A 395 27.56 7.18 1.99
CA ALA A 395 28.74 7.98 1.72
C ALA A 395 29.09 8.12 0.23
N HIS A 396 28.74 7.11 -0.59
CA HIS A 396 29.12 7.05 -2.01
C HIS A 396 27.87 7.09 -2.87
N THR A 397 27.52 8.27 -3.39
CA THR A 397 26.32 8.47 -4.20
C THR A 397 26.69 8.88 -5.63
N LEU A 398 25.79 8.55 -6.56
CA LEU A 398 25.80 9.03 -7.93
C LEU A 398 24.43 9.63 -8.22
N ASN A 399 24.35 10.95 -8.25
CA ASN A 399 23.10 11.67 -8.48
C ASN A 399 23.02 12.17 -9.92
N LEU A 400 21.99 11.72 -10.64
CA LEU A 400 21.70 12.10 -12.02
C LEU A 400 20.43 12.95 -12.06
N SER A 401 20.39 13.95 -12.94
CA SER A 401 19.12 14.63 -13.24
C SER A 401 18.11 13.67 -13.86
N SER A 402 16.82 13.87 -13.58
CA SER A 402 15.74 13.10 -14.22
C SER A 402 15.73 13.19 -15.74
N ASP A 403 16.33 14.23 -16.31
CA ASP A 403 16.49 14.43 -17.76
C ASP A 403 17.77 13.79 -18.34
N ASP A 404 18.65 13.23 -17.49
CA ASP A 404 19.89 12.60 -17.97
C ASP A 404 19.61 11.27 -18.68
N ASN A 405 19.98 11.17 -19.95
CA ASN A 405 19.76 9.95 -20.76
C ASN A 405 20.39 8.68 -20.15
N ARG A 406 21.46 8.82 -19.34
CA ARG A 406 22.09 7.69 -18.63
C ARG A 406 21.16 7.04 -17.64
N LEU A 407 20.19 7.79 -17.10
CA LEU A 407 19.23 7.30 -16.15
C LEU A 407 18.33 6.20 -16.75
N MET A 408 17.80 6.46 -17.95
CA MET A 408 16.97 5.46 -18.64
C MET A 408 17.78 4.22 -19.04
N ARG A 409 19.05 4.40 -19.41
CA ARG A 409 19.97 3.29 -19.67
C ARG A 409 20.24 2.47 -18.40
N TYR A 410 20.45 3.16 -17.27
CA TYR A 410 20.57 2.51 -15.96
C TYR A 410 19.32 1.69 -15.62
N LEU A 411 18.12 2.24 -15.77
CA LEU A 411 16.87 1.54 -15.51
C LEU A 411 16.62 0.32 -16.42
N LYS A 412 17.22 0.31 -17.62
CA LYS A 412 17.25 -0.86 -18.53
C LYS A 412 18.29 -1.91 -18.12
N GLY A 413 19.17 -1.61 -17.17
CA GLY A 413 20.22 -2.52 -16.69
C GLY A 413 21.54 -2.38 -17.43
N GLU A 414 21.73 -1.31 -18.21
CA GLU A 414 22.96 -1.05 -18.95
C GLU A 414 24.08 -0.52 -18.04
N THR A 415 25.31 -0.77 -18.44
CA THR A 415 26.51 -0.10 -17.89
C THR A 415 26.57 1.33 -18.43
N ILE A 416 26.91 2.29 -17.58
CA ILE A 416 26.98 3.71 -17.93
C ILE A 416 28.35 4.30 -17.60
N ASP A 417 28.79 5.28 -18.41
CA ASP A 417 29.96 6.10 -18.15
C ASP A 417 29.59 7.18 -17.12
N VAL A 418 30.45 7.38 -16.12
CA VAL A 418 30.23 8.31 -15.00
C VAL A 418 31.50 9.09 -14.64
N GLU A 419 32.50 9.13 -15.52
CA GLU A 419 33.78 9.81 -15.26
C GLU A 419 33.63 11.30 -14.93
N ASP A 420 32.63 11.95 -15.55
CA ASP A 420 32.30 13.36 -15.33
C ASP A 420 31.60 13.64 -13.96
N LEU A 421 31.10 12.60 -13.28
CA LEU A 421 30.27 12.73 -12.10
C LEU A 421 30.95 12.29 -10.81
N ILE A 422 32.06 11.60 -10.90
CA ILE A 422 32.72 10.99 -9.75
C ILE A 422 34.24 11.27 -9.75
N PRO A 423 34.92 11.25 -8.58
CA PRO A 423 36.36 11.34 -8.53
C PRO A 423 37.04 10.22 -9.34
N ALA A 424 38.14 10.53 -10.02
CA ALA A 424 38.89 9.61 -10.91
C ALA A 424 39.32 8.27 -10.24
N LYS A 425 39.44 8.25 -8.90
CA LYS A 425 39.80 7.05 -8.11
C LYS A 425 38.61 6.39 -7.43
N ALA A 426 37.40 6.85 -7.71
CA ALA A 426 36.19 6.26 -7.11
C ALA A 426 36.04 4.79 -7.53
N LYS A 427 35.69 3.94 -6.58
CA LYS A 427 35.47 2.50 -6.79
C LYS A 427 34.50 1.95 -5.75
N GLY A 428 33.91 0.81 -6.04
CA GLY A 428 33.02 0.11 -5.10
C GLY A 428 31.54 0.43 -5.31
N TRP A 429 30.74 0.18 -4.29
CA TRP A 429 29.31 0.41 -4.33
C TRP A 429 28.99 1.90 -4.34
N HIS A 430 28.05 2.28 -5.18
CA HIS A 430 27.46 3.62 -5.25
C HIS A 430 25.95 3.51 -5.27
N LEU A 431 25.30 4.33 -4.45
CA LEU A 431 23.85 4.52 -4.48
C LEU A 431 23.51 5.44 -5.65
N VAL A 432 22.81 4.91 -6.63
CA VAL A 432 22.36 5.68 -7.80
C VAL A 432 21.06 6.38 -7.45
N CYS A 433 21.04 7.70 -7.65
CA CYS A 433 19.91 8.56 -7.35
C CYS A 433 19.47 9.35 -8.58
N THR A 434 18.23 9.80 -8.60
CA THR A 434 17.69 10.82 -9.49
C THR A 434 17.22 12.01 -8.68
N ASP A 435 17.77 13.20 -8.93
CA ASP A 435 17.44 14.46 -8.22
C ASP A 435 17.40 14.30 -6.69
N GLY A 436 18.33 13.50 -6.13
CA GLY A 436 18.41 13.19 -4.71
C GLY A 436 17.66 11.95 -4.25
N PHE A 437 16.84 11.31 -5.08
CA PHE A 437 16.03 10.16 -4.71
C PHE A 437 16.65 8.84 -5.18
N PRO A 438 16.90 7.88 -4.27
CA PRO A 438 17.51 6.61 -4.60
C PRO A 438 16.69 5.77 -5.61
N LEU A 439 17.43 5.14 -6.53
CA LEU A 439 16.91 4.21 -7.54
C LEU A 439 17.45 2.80 -7.37
N GLY A 440 18.69 2.65 -6.89
CA GLY A 440 19.32 1.35 -6.75
C GLY A 440 20.84 1.44 -6.65
N TRP A 441 21.51 0.32 -6.88
CA TRP A 441 22.95 0.19 -6.74
C TRP A 441 23.69 0.10 -8.06
N GLY A 442 24.95 0.56 -8.05
CA GLY A 442 25.95 0.28 -9.06
C GLY A 442 27.31 0.04 -8.45
N LYS A 443 28.21 -0.60 -9.18
CA LYS A 443 29.62 -0.72 -8.81
C LYS A 443 30.48 0.10 -9.77
N VAL A 444 31.18 1.07 -9.24
CA VAL A 444 32.09 1.91 -10.00
C VAL A 444 33.47 1.27 -10.09
N THR A 445 34.05 1.32 -11.27
CA THR A 445 35.43 0.94 -11.56
C THR A 445 35.92 1.74 -12.76
N ASN A 446 37.01 2.50 -12.61
CA ASN A 446 37.63 3.28 -13.67
C ASN A 446 36.62 4.12 -14.49
N GLY A 447 35.87 4.99 -13.82
CA GLY A 447 34.89 5.89 -14.45
C GLY A 447 33.63 5.22 -15.00
N THR A 448 33.53 3.89 -14.91
CA THR A 448 32.39 3.11 -15.43
C THR A 448 31.56 2.54 -14.28
N LEU A 449 30.25 2.74 -14.32
CA LEU A 449 29.30 2.13 -13.35
C LEU A 449 28.73 0.85 -13.93
N LYS A 450 29.16 -0.29 -13.37
CA LYS A 450 28.53 -1.59 -13.61
C LYS A 450 27.18 -1.65 -12.92
N ASN A 451 26.14 -1.79 -13.70
CA ASN A 451 24.76 -1.80 -13.23
C ASN A 451 24.47 -2.95 -12.24
N LYS A 452 23.77 -2.63 -11.14
CA LYS A 452 23.31 -3.58 -10.11
C LYS A 452 21.80 -3.44 -9.83
N TYR A 453 21.11 -2.68 -10.67
CA TYR A 453 19.65 -2.57 -10.60
C TYR A 453 18.99 -3.96 -10.77
N LEU A 454 18.01 -4.24 -9.93
CA LEU A 454 17.41 -5.58 -9.84
C LEU A 454 16.82 -6.02 -11.19
N PRO A 455 17.23 -7.15 -11.77
CA PRO A 455 16.76 -7.58 -13.10
C PRO A 455 15.25 -7.61 -13.27
N GLY A 456 14.51 -8.07 -12.24
CA GLY A 456 13.05 -8.14 -12.26
C GLY A 456 12.33 -6.77 -12.19
N TRP A 457 13.07 -5.67 -11.98
CA TRP A 457 12.52 -4.32 -11.93
C TRP A 457 12.88 -3.48 -13.16
N ARG A 458 13.75 -4.00 -14.04
CA ARG A 458 14.22 -3.29 -15.23
C ARG A 458 13.07 -2.87 -16.13
N ASN A 459 13.18 -1.67 -16.65
CA ASN A 459 12.23 -1.15 -17.64
C ASN A 459 12.43 -1.88 -18.97
N GLN A 460 11.46 -2.69 -19.38
CA GLN A 460 11.48 -3.44 -20.64
C GLN A 460 10.79 -2.68 -21.79
N SER A 461 10.04 -1.61 -21.47
CA SER A 461 9.43 -0.76 -22.48
C SER A 461 10.48 0.22 -23.03
N ALA A 462 10.92 -0.04 -24.23
CA ALA A 462 11.86 0.80 -24.99
C ALA A 462 11.19 2.05 -25.50
#